data_ca50db69e402dc03fa999f4dbf6d2bd4
#
_entry.id   ca50db69e402dc03fa999f4dbf6d2bd4
#
_cell.length_a   1.000
_cell.length_b   1.000
_cell.length_c   1.000
_cell.angle_alpha   90.00
_cell.angle_beta   90.00
_cell.angle_gamma   90.00
#
_symmetry.space_group_name_H-M   'P 1'
#
loop_
_entity.id
_entity.type
_entity.pdbx_description
1 polymer ?
#
loop_
_entity_poly.entity_id
_entity_poly.type
_entity_poly.pdbx_seq_one_letter_code
_entity_poly.pdbx_strand_id
1 'polypeptide(L)'
;MTASTDLRDALKDAAPSTLFRIAGLALLGHAFFSAFSAFAFATFLAPPYPEWVQTAQNQKVMAVGFAYGGATTVTLGAVAGLAFLAHCIGTQRALLVFLVSFCLAFISEYAGTVTDYPFGAYEYTSQLGYKMFGRVPFNIPTSWFYMLVASLGICGRFLPAKDDNTSKWYWALMGGLVLTAWDVSMDPAMVKTNHWFWQMGTLADRSAFEQFIGKPIFFGMPITNWLGWLLTGVIVARVMLAIVPPSMWSAKVSSHRLPMALYALNGLLPLAICFRQDMVLAGVLGTIAMAIPLWAARRNAPQPLGTSGTSPMAPVAVSGR
;
A
#
# COMPACT_ATOMS: atom_id res chain seq x y z
N MET A 1 -32.59 -36.26 14.64
CA MET A 1 -31.15 -36.01 14.90
C MET A 1 -30.41 -35.42 13.72
N THR A 2 -31.01 -35.24 12.55
CA THR A 2 -30.38 -34.80 11.28
C THR A 2 -30.29 -33.27 11.09
N ALA A 3 -31.27 -32.49 11.57
CA ALA A 3 -31.33 -31.03 11.34
C ALA A 3 -30.27 -30.22 12.12
N SER A 4 -29.74 -30.73 13.25
CA SER A 4 -28.73 -30.02 14.05
C SER A 4 -27.30 -30.18 13.52
N THR A 5 -27.03 -31.25 12.77
CA THR A 5 -25.76 -31.51 12.11
C THR A 5 -25.61 -30.63 10.87
N ASP A 6 -26.65 -30.51 10.06
CA ASP A 6 -26.67 -29.66 8.86
C ASP A 6 -26.47 -28.18 9.18
N LEU A 7 -27.08 -27.70 10.29
CA LEU A 7 -26.91 -26.31 10.72
C LEU A 7 -25.49 -26.01 11.25
N ARG A 8 -24.88 -26.97 11.99
CA ARG A 8 -23.49 -26.87 12.45
C ARG A 8 -22.48 -26.91 11.30
N ASP A 9 -22.73 -27.73 10.28
CA ASP A 9 -21.86 -27.83 9.12
C ASP A 9 -22.04 -26.60 8.22
N ALA A 10 -23.25 -26.08 8.00
CA ALA A 10 -23.50 -24.80 7.34
C ALA A 10 -22.88 -23.60 8.09
N LEU A 11 -22.84 -23.61 9.41
CA LEU A 11 -22.17 -22.57 10.22
C LEU A 11 -20.64 -22.71 10.18
N LYS A 12 -20.09 -23.91 10.01
CA LYS A 12 -18.64 -24.11 9.80
C LYS A 12 -18.21 -23.60 8.42
N ASP A 13 -19.03 -23.83 7.39
CA ASP A 13 -18.79 -23.32 6.04
C ASP A 13 -18.92 -21.78 5.95
N ALA A 14 -19.70 -21.17 6.85
CA ALA A 14 -19.85 -19.72 6.97
C ALA A 14 -18.75 -19.05 7.80
N ALA A 15 -17.94 -19.81 8.56
CA ALA A 15 -16.90 -19.23 9.40
C ALA A 15 -15.70 -18.76 8.56
N PRO A 16 -15.22 -17.53 8.76
CA PRO A 16 -14.05 -17.05 8.03
C PRO A 16 -12.84 -17.94 8.30
N SER A 17 -12.08 -18.26 7.24
CA SER A 17 -10.89 -19.12 7.34
C SER A 17 -9.88 -18.53 8.35
N THR A 18 -9.03 -19.38 8.91
CA THR A 18 -7.97 -18.95 9.84
C THR A 18 -7.07 -17.87 9.21
N LEU A 19 -6.72 -18.00 7.93
CA LEU A 19 -5.94 -16.99 7.21
C LEU A 19 -6.66 -15.65 7.12
N PHE A 20 -7.96 -15.65 6.89
CA PHE A 20 -8.75 -14.41 6.85
C PHE A 20 -8.86 -13.75 8.22
N ARG A 21 -8.95 -14.54 9.30
CA ARG A 21 -8.90 -14.02 10.68
C ARG A 21 -7.54 -13.40 11.00
N ILE A 22 -6.45 -14.08 10.63
CA ILE A 22 -5.08 -13.54 10.79
C ILE A 22 -4.94 -12.22 10.03
N ALA A 23 -5.41 -12.17 8.78
CA ALA A 23 -5.38 -10.94 7.97
C ALA A 23 -6.16 -9.79 8.64
N GLY A 24 -7.34 -10.08 9.19
CA GLY A 24 -8.15 -9.10 9.91
C GLY A 24 -7.49 -8.59 11.19
N LEU A 25 -6.94 -9.48 12.01
CA LEU A 25 -6.23 -9.10 13.25
C LEU A 25 -4.96 -8.29 12.93
N ALA A 26 -4.19 -8.71 11.93
CA ALA A 26 -3.01 -7.97 11.50
C ALA A 26 -3.39 -6.58 10.94
N LEU A 27 -4.49 -6.47 10.19
CA LEU A 27 -4.99 -5.18 9.70
C LEU A 27 -5.44 -4.27 10.84
N LEU A 28 -6.10 -4.80 11.88
CA LEU A 28 -6.47 -4.03 13.06
C LEU A 28 -5.24 -3.52 13.81
N GLY A 29 -4.23 -4.37 13.98
CA GLY A 29 -2.94 -3.97 14.55
C GLY A 29 -2.25 -2.90 13.69
N HIS A 30 -2.21 -3.09 12.36
CA HIS A 30 -1.68 -2.11 11.42
C HIS A 30 -2.43 -0.77 11.52
N ALA A 31 -3.77 -0.79 11.62
CA ALA A 31 -4.59 0.41 11.80
C ALA A 31 -4.27 1.14 13.11
N PHE A 32 -4.14 0.38 14.21
CA PHE A 32 -3.78 0.94 15.51
C PHE A 32 -2.41 1.63 15.47
N PHE A 33 -1.37 0.93 14.98
CA PHE A 33 -0.03 1.51 14.92
C PHE A 33 0.08 2.65 13.90
N SER A 34 -0.64 2.60 12.77
CA SER A 34 -0.71 3.72 11.82
C SER A 34 -1.35 4.96 12.44
N ALA A 35 -2.48 4.80 13.13
CA ALA A 35 -3.14 5.91 13.81
C ALA A 35 -2.32 6.45 14.99
N PHE A 36 -1.71 5.56 15.77
CA PHE A 36 -0.82 5.94 16.87
C PHE A 36 0.41 6.69 16.37
N SER A 37 1.05 6.20 15.29
CA SER A 37 2.20 6.88 14.68
C SER A 37 1.79 8.24 14.11
N ALA A 38 0.66 8.33 13.41
CA ALA A 38 0.14 9.60 12.91
C ALA A 38 -0.09 10.60 14.06
N PHE A 39 -0.70 10.17 15.15
CA PHE A 39 -0.87 11.00 16.35
C PHE A 39 0.47 11.40 16.97
N ALA A 40 1.41 10.45 17.15
CA ALA A 40 2.69 10.70 17.78
C ALA A 40 3.54 11.70 16.97
N PHE A 41 3.62 11.52 15.66
CA PHE A 41 4.35 12.44 14.79
C PHE A 41 3.66 13.82 14.68
N ALA A 42 2.32 13.86 14.63
CA ALA A 42 1.61 15.13 14.62
C ALA A 42 1.80 15.93 15.92
N THR A 43 1.95 15.24 17.07
CA THR A 43 1.99 15.87 18.39
C THR A 43 3.42 16.10 18.90
N PHE A 44 4.36 15.17 18.61
CA PHE A 44 5.68 15.13 19.28
C PHE A 44 6.86 15.29 18.33
N LEU A 45 6.64 15.65 17.07
CA LEU A 45 7.76 15.87 16.15
C LEU A 45 8.52 17.17 16.42
N ALA A 46 7.84 18.18 16.98
CA ALA A 46 8.43 19.48 17.32
C ALA A 46 7.85 20.03 18.61
N PRO A 47 8.67 20.80 19.41
CA PRO A 47 8.20 21.47 20.61
C PRO A 47 7.13 22.55 20.28
N PRO A 48 6.30 22.98 21.27
CA PRO A 48 6.39 22.60 22.69
C PRO A 48 5.81 21.21 22.96
N TYR A 49 6.52 20.41 23.77
CA TYR A 49 6.02 19.10 24.19
C TYR A 49 5.08 19.24 25.40
N PRO A 50 3.99 18.48 25.48
CA PRO A 50 3.15 18.41 26.68
C PRO A 50 3.99 18.02 27.93
N GLU A 51 3.66 18.57 29.09
CA GLU A 51 4.43 18.32 30.32
C GLU A 51 4.54 16.84 30.69
N TRP A 52 3.46 16.06 30.46
CA TRP A 52 3.46 14.63 30.74
C TRP A 52 4.45 13.84 29.90
N VAL A 53 4.87 14.34 28.72
CA VAL A 53 5.90 13.69 27.86
C VAL A 53 7.29 13.87 28.46
N GLN A 54 7.51 14.90 29.28
CA GLN A 54 8.84 15.28 29.78
C GLN A 54 9.35 14.38 30.91
N THR A 55 8.50 13.46 31.43
CA THR A 55 8.97 12.49 32.42
C THR A 55 9.91 11.46 31.78
N ALA A 56 10.95 11.03 32.53
CA ALA A 56 11.96 10.08 32.04
C ALA A 56 11.34 8.75 31.55
N GLN A 57 10.22 8.30 32.17
CA GLN A 57 9.52 7.10 31.76
C GLN A 57 8.82 7.29 30.41
N ASN A 58 8.13 8.42 30.20
CA ASN A 58 7.40 8.67 28.97
C ASN A 58 8.35 8.95 27.78
N GLN A 59 9.49 9.58 28.05
CA GLN A 59 10.57 9.74 27.06
C GLN A 59 11.10 8.38 26.59
N LYS A 60 11.29 7.41 27.50
CA LYS A 60 11.67 6.03 27.12
C LYS A 60 10.63 5.35 26.28
N VAL A 61 9.34 5.47 26.64
CA VAL A 61 8.22 4.89 25.83
C VAL A 61 8.19 5.52 24.43
N MET A 62 8.36 6.84 24.35
CA MET A 62 8.45 7.52 23.04
C MET A 62 9.64 7.05 22.22
N ALA A 63 10.83 6.95 22.81
CA ALA A 63 12.02 6.47 22.13
C ALA A 63 11.82 5.07 21.55
N VAL A 64 11.20 4.16 22.32
CA VAL A 64 10.81 2.80 21.84
C VAL A 64 9.78 2.90 20.73
N GLY A 65 8.75 3.74 20.87
CA GLY A 65 7.72 3.95 19.86
C GLY A 65 8.29 4.45 18.53
N PHE A 66 9.18 5.44 18.56
CA PHE A 66 9.84 5.94 17.35
C PHE A 66 10.82 4.91 16.74
N ALA A 67 11.53 4.14 17.57
CA ALA A 67 12.49 3.15 17.09
C ALA A 67 11.82 1.94 16.40
N TYR A 68 10.67 1.48 16.90
CA TYR A 68 10.05 0.21 16.46
C TYR A 68 8.67 0.38 15.82
N GLY A 69 7.99 1.51 16.01
CA GLY A 69 6.62 1.71 15.55
C GLY A 69 6.47 1.55 14.04
N GLY A 70 7.38 2.14 13.25
CA GLY A 70 7.39 2.03 11.81
C GLY A 70 7.59 0.59 11.34
N ALA A 71 8.59 -0.13 11.90
CA ALA A 71 8.86 -1.53 11.58
C ALA A 71 7.66 -2.43 11.94
N THR A 72 7.02 -2.20 13.08
CA THR A 72 5.82 -2.93 13.51
C THR A 72 4.65 -2.68 12.56
N THR A 73 4.41 -1.43 12.19
CA THR A 73 3.36 -1.05 11.24
C THR A 73 3.55 -1.76 9.89
N VAL A 74 4.76 -1.71 9.32
CA VAL A 74 5.07 -2.36 8.04
C VAL A 74 4.92 -3.89 8.13
N THR A 75 5.42 -4.49 9.20
CA THR A 75 5.30 -5.95 9.42
C THR A 75 3.84 -6.39 9.51
N LEU A 76 3.02 -5.67 10.26
CA LEU A 76 1.58 -5.97 10.37
C LEU A 76 0.86 -5.77 9.04
N GLY A 77 1.21 -4.74 8.26
CA GLY A 77 0.70 -4.54 6.90
C GLY A 77 1.06 -5.71 5.97
N ALA A 78 2.30 -6.18 6.04
CA ALA A 78 2.75 -7.33 5.25
C ALA A 78 2.07 -8.64 5.67
N VAL A 79 1.91 -8.89 6.97
CA VAL A 79 1.17 -10.06 7.48
C VAL A 79 -0.30 -10.00 7.04
N ALA A 80 -0.94 -8.82 7.13
CA ALA A 80 -2.31 -8.62 6.67
C ALA A 80 -2.44 -8.91 5.17
N GLY A 81 -1.56 -8.34 4.34
CA GLY A 81 -1.54 -8.54 2.89
C GLY A 81 -1.26 -9.99 2.50
N LEU A 82 -0.27 -10.64 3.13
CA LEU A 82 0.12 -12.01 2.81
C LEU A 82 -0.94 -13.03 3.24
N ALA A 83 -1.44 -12.94 4.46
CA ALA A 83 -2.48 -13.85 4.96
C ALA A 83 -3.79 -13.68 4.17
N PHE A 84 -4.15 -12.45 3.83
CA PHE A 84 -5.30 -12.16 2.97
C PHE A 84 -5.12 -12.74 1.57
N LEU A 85 -3.97 -12.49 0.94
CA LEU A 85 -3.70 -13.02 -0.39
C LEU A 85 -3.67 -14.56 -0.38
N ALA A 86 -3.07 -15.17 0.64
CA ALA A 86 -3.07 -16.62 0.83
C ALA A 86 -4.49 -17.20 0.98
N HIS A 87 -5.38 -16.49 1.68
CA HIS A 87 -6.80 -16.84 1.74
C HIS A 87 -7.45 -16.80 0.36
N CYS A 88 -7.20 -15.75 -0.44
CA CYS A 88 -7.86 -15.53 -1.72
C CYS A 88 -7.36 -16.47 -2.84
N ILE A 89 -6.06 -16.73 -2.92
CA ILE A 89 -5.42 -17.39 -4.08
C ILE A 89 -4.58 -18.64 -3.73
N GLY A 90 -4.55 -19.01 -2.44
CA GLY A 90 -3.76 -20.12 -1.92
C GLY A 90 -2.36 -19.69 -1.49
N THR A 91 -1.84 -20.37 -0.44
CA THR A 91 -0.60 -20.01 0.24
C THR A 91 0.62 -20.01 -0.67
N GLN A 92 0.75 -21.03 -1.53
CA GLN A 92 1.92 -21.15 -2.41
C GLN A 92 2.04 -19.97 -3.39
N ARG A 93 0.92 -19.57 -4.04
CA ARG A 93 0.92 -18.40 -4.93
C ARG A 93 1.16 -17.10 -4.18
N ALA A 94 0.57 -16.96 -3.00
CA ALA A 94 0.76 -15.77 -2.17
C ALA A 94 2.23 -15.59 -1.73
N LEU A 95 2.88 -16.68 -1.32
CA LEU A 95 4.31 -16.67 -0.98
C LEU A 95 5.18 -16.35 -2.21
N LEU A 96 4.86 -16.89 -3.37
CA LEU A 96 5.58 -16.56 -4.60
C LEU A 96 5.42 -15.09 -4.98
N VAL A 97 4.22 -14.53 -4.87
CA VAL A 97 3.96 -13.09 -5.08
C VAL A 97 4.75 -12.25 -4.08
N PHE A 98 4.75 -12.62 -2.80
CA PHE A 98 5.55 -11.94 -1.78
C PHE A 98 7.04 -11.96 -2.13
N LEU A 99 7.60 -13.14 -2.37
CA LEU A 99 9.03 -13.29 -2.64
C LEU A 99 9.47 -12.52 -3.89
N VAL A 100 8.71 -12.62 -4.98
CA VAL A 100 9.03 -11.95 -6.24
C VAL A 100 8.94 -10.42 -6.09
N SER A 101 7.87 -9.93 -5.47
CA SER A 101 7.72 -8.48 -5.27
C SER A 101 8.79 -7.92 -4.33
N PHE A 102 9.11 -8.63 -3.24
CA PHE A 102 10.18 -8.28 -2.33
C PHE A 102 11.54 -8.22 -3.02
N CYS A 103 11.91 -9.27 -3.78
CA CYS A 103 13.19 -9.32 -4.46
C CYS A 103 13.32 -8.26 -5.54
N LEU A 104 12.29 -8.05 -6.38
CA LEU A 104 12.34 -7.04 -7.43
C LEU A 104 12.39 -5.62 -6.87
N ALA A 105 11.60 -5.32 -5.84
CA ALA A 105 11.67 -4.04 -5.16
C ALA A 105 13.04 -3.85 -4.48
N PHE A 106 13.57 -4.86 -3.80
CA PHE A 106 14.91 -4.81 -3.23
C PHE A 106 15.99 -4.52 -4.28
N ILE A 107 15.95 -5.21 -5.44
CA ILE A 107 16.91 -4.99 -6.53
C ILE A 107 16.81 -3.55 -7.05
N SER A 108 15.61 -3.03 -7.25
CA SER A 108 15.39 -1.65 -7.71
C SER A 108 15.92 -0.63 -6.70
N GLU A 109 15.60 -0.82 -5.41
CA GLU A 109 16.06 0.05 -4.32
C GLU A 109 17.60 -0.01 -4.15
N TYR A 110 18.17 -1.22 -4.19
CA TYR A 110 19.61 -1.39 -4.12
C TYR A 110 20.32 -0.73 -5.30
N ALA A 111 19.81 -0.92 -6.52
CA ALA A 111 20.32 -0.24 -7.72
C ALA A 111 20.23 1.29 -7.54
N GLY A 112 19.11 1.81 -7.04
CA GLY A 112 18.93 3.23 -6.75
C GLY A 112 19.98 3.79 -5.82
N THR A 113 20.30 3.08 -4.73
CA THR A 113 21.33 3.52 -3.76
C THR A 113 22.77 3.36 -4.24
N VAL A 114 23.02 2.66 -5.36
CA VAL A 114 24.36 2.45 -5.93
C VAL A 114 24.60 3.30 -7.17
N THR A 115 23.56 3.47 -7.99
CA THR A 115 23.67 4.08 -9.34
C THR A 115 22.89 5.37 -9.51
N ASP A 116 22.15 5.79 -8.50
CA ASP A 116 21.19 6.89 -8.53
C ASP A 116 19.93 6.63 -9.39
N TYR A 117 19.86 5.49 -10.07
CA TYR A 117 18.72 5.11 -10.92
C TYR A 117 17.94 3.97 -10.28
N PRO A 118 16.57 4.04 -10.31
CA PRO A 118 15.75 5.03 -11.04
C PRO A 118 15.27 6.23 -10.18
N PHE A 119 15.59 6.30 -8.87
CA PHE A 119 14.95 7.23 -7.92
C PHE A 119 15.68 8.58 -7.75
N GLY A 120 16.86 8.75 -8.35
CA GLY A 120 17.80 9.84 -8.06
C GLY A 120 18.80 9.46 -6.97
N ALA A 121 19.79 10.32 -6.71
CA ALA A 121 20.82 10.10 -5.70
C ALA A 121 20.25 10.25 -4.28
N TYR A 122 19.98 9.17 -3.58
CA TYR A 122 19.41 9.19 -2.23
C TYR A 122 20.09 8.19 -1.29
N GLU A 123 19.92 8.43 -0.01
CA GLU A 123 20.39 7.55 1.06
C GLU A 123 19.35 7.36 2.14
N TYR A 124 19.27 6.14 2.65
CA TYR A 124 18.50 5.81 3.85
C TYR A 124 19.30 6.15 5.12
N THR A 125 18.66 6.72 6.11
CA THR A 125 19.26 6.93 7.43
C THR A 125 19.20 5.66 8.28
N SER A 126 19.70 5.72 9.53
CA SER A 126 19.59 4.61 10.48
C SER A 126 18.20 4.45 11.11
N GLN A 127 17.27 5.38 10.89
CA GLN A 127 15.95 5.38 11.55
C GLN A 127 15.04 4.22 11.11
N LEU A 128 15.31 3.61 9.94
CA LEU A 128 14.56 2.47 9.44
C LEU A 128 15.10 1.10 9.93
N GLY A 129 16.05 1.10 10.83
CA GLY A 129 16.62 -0.11 11.43
C GLY A 129 17.59 -0.86 10.52
N TYR A 130 17.52 -2.20 10.51
CA TYR A 130 18.45 -3.05 9.78
C TYR A 130 18.40 -2.82 8.28
N LYS A 131 19.58 -2.56 7.70
CA LYS A 131 19.79 -2.39 6.25
C LYS A 131 20.44 -3.64 5.65
N MET A 132 19.74 -4.27 4.71
CA MET A 132 20.27 -5.35 3.90
C MET A 132 21.45 -4.84 3.06
N PHE A 133 22.54 -5.59 3.07
CA PHE A 133 23.81 -5.22 2.42
C PHE A 133 24.30 -3.80 2.78
N GLY A 134 23.94 -3.32 3.98
CA GLY A 134 24.30 -2.00 4.49
C GLY A 134 23.59 -0.81 3.80
N ARG A 135 22.64 -1.05 2.89
CA ARG A 135 22.02 -0.01 2.06
C ARG A 135 20.51 0.09 2.20
N VAL A 136 19.77 -0.97 1.92
CA VAL A 136 18.31 -0.95 1.83
C VAL A 136 17.67 -1.49 3.11
N PRO A 137 16.88 -0.69 3.83
CA PRO A 137 16.15 -1.18 4.99
C PRO A 137 15.17 -2.29 4.62
N PHE A 138 15.11 -3.37 5.46
CA PHE A 138 14.23 -4.51 5.22
C PHE A 138 12.75 -4.13 5.06
N ASN A 139 12.32 -3.07 5.73
CA ASN A 139 10.95 -2.59 5.69
C ASN A 139 10.54 -2.04 4.32
N ILE A 140 11.48 -1.55 3.52
CA ILE A 140 11.18 -0.93 2.22
C ILE A 140 10.64 -1.95 1.23
N PRO A 141 11.35 -3.01 0.82
CA PRO A 141 10.79 -3.99 -0.11
C PRO A 141 9.59 -4.74 0.48
N THR A 142 9.50 -4.83 1.82
CA THR A 142 8.33 -5.38 2.50
C THR A 142 7.09 -4.49 2.27
N SER A 143 7.22 -3.17 2.34
CA SER A 143 6.11 -2.24 2.10
C SER A 143 5.66 -2.24 0.63
N TRP A 144 6.57 -2.37 -0.32
CA TRP A 144 6.27 -2.51 -1.74
C TRP A 144 5.31 -3.67 -2.00
N PHE A 145 5.54 -4.82 -1.37
CA PHE A 145 4.67 -5.99 -1.51
C PHE A 145 3.22 -5.69 -1.15
N TYR A 146 2.95 -5.29 0.10
CA TYR A 146 1.55 -5.17 0.52
C TYR A 146 0.86 -3.94 -0.08
N MET A 147 1.60 -2.89 -0.41
CA MET A 147 1.04 -1.75 -1.10
C MET A 147 0.68 -2.08 -2.55
N LEU A 148 1.47 -2.90 -3.26
CA LEU A 148 1.06 -3.41 -4.57
C LEU A 148 -0.11 -4.39 -4.50
N VAL A 149 -0.20 -5.23 -3.46
CA VAL A 149 -1.40 -6.05 -3.22
C VAL A 149 -2.63 -5.15 -3.04
N ALA A 150 -2.51 -4.08 -2.28
CA ALA A 150 -3.58 -3.11 -2.09
C ALA A 150 -3.93 -2.38 -3.40
N SER A 151 -2.94 -1.90 -4.14
CA SER A 151 -3.11 -1.17 -5.41
C SER A 151 -3.77 -2.01 -6.49
N LEU A 152 -3.30 -3.25 -6.71
CA LEU A 152 -3.93 -4.17 -7.67
C LEU A 152 -5.33 -4.61 -7.22
N GLY A 153 -5.53 -4.79 -5.91
CA GLY A 153 -6.85 -5.05 -5.35
C GLY A 153 -7.85 -3.92 -5.57
N ILE A 154 -7.39 -2.66 -5.52
CA ILE A 154 -8.17 -1.47 -5.86
C ILE A 154 -8.47 -1.45 -7.38
N CYS A 155 -7.46 -1.67 -8.22
CA CYS A 155 -7.59 -1.69 -9.68
C CYS A 155 -8.62 -2.70 -10.15
N GLY A 156 -8.66 -3.89 -9.55
CA GLY A 156 -9.59 -4.95 -9.93
C GLY A 156 -11.08 -4.67 -9.68
N ARG A 157 -11.40 -3.55 -9.01
CA ARG A 157 -12.77 -3.10 -8.83
C ARG A 157 -13.31 -2.29 -10.00
N PHE A 158 -12.43 -1.72 -10.83
CA PHE A 158 -12.86 -0.84 -11.93
C PHE A 158 -12.21 -1.17 -13.29
N LEU A 159 -11.17 -2.01 -13.32
CA LEU A 159 -10.56 -2.43 -14.58
C LEU A 159 -11.22 -3.68 -15.15
N PRO A 160 -11.27 -3.83 -16.49
CA PRO A 160 -11.72 -5.06 -17.13
C PRO A 160 -10.82 -6.25 -16.78
N ALA A 161 -11.42 -7.36 -16.37
CA ALA A 161 -10.72 -8.55 -15.88
C ALA A 161 -10.33 -9.50 -17.04
N LYS A 162 -9.53 -9.04 -18.00
CA LYS A 162 -9.02 -9.84 -19.12
C LYS A 162 -7.59 -10.28 -18.85
N ASP A 163 -7.26 -11.52 -19.26
CA ASP A 163 -5.98 -12.17 -18.96
C ASP A 163 -4.97 -12.09 -20.13
N ASP A 164 -5.31 -11.36 -21.19
CA ASP A 164 -4.38 -11.11 -22.30
C ASP A 164 -3.19 -10.21 -21.89
N ASN A 165 -2.15 -10.21 -22.71
CA ASN A 165 -0.91 -9.51 -22.38
C ASN A 165 -1.10 -7.99 -22.32
N THR A 166 -1.93 -7.41 -23.17
CA THR A 166 -2.23 -5.97 -23.18
C THR A 166 -2.92 -5.55 -21.90
N SER A 167 -3.94 -6.31 -21.46
CA SER A 167 -4.64 -6.08 -20.20
C SER A 167 -3.69 -6.17 -19.00
N LYS A 168 -2.76 -7.14 -18.98
CA LYS A 168 -1.76 -7.24 -17.90
C LYS A 168 -0.85 -6.02 -17.82
N TRP A 169 -0.42 -5.46 -18.96
CA TRP A 169 0.35 -4.21 -18.97
C TRP A 169 -0.48 -3.02 -18.52
N TYR A 170 -1.74 -2.92 -18.95
CA TYR A 170 -2.64 -1.86 -18.50
C TYR A 170 -2.90 -1.91 -16.99
N TRP A 171 -3.14 -3.12 -16.46
CA TRP A 171 -3.27 -3.32 -15.01
C TRP A 171 -1.98 -2.99 -14.25
N ALA A 172 -0.83 -3.35 -14.79
CA ALA A 172 0.46 -3.03 -14.19
C ALA A 172 0.69 -1.52 -14.13
N LEU A 173 0.40 -0.81 -15.23
CA LEU A 173 0.48 0.65 -15.27
C LEU A 173 -0.44 1.30 -14.24
N MET A 174 -1.71 0.88 -14.19
CA MET A 174 -2.67 1.42 -13.23
C MET A 174 -2.30 1.07 -11.78
N GLY A 175 -1.81 -0.14 -11.53
CA GLY A 175 -1.31 -0.55 -10.21
C GLY A 175 -0.10 0.28 -9.76
N GLY A 176 0.83 0.54 -10.68
CA GLY A 176 1.98 1.43 -10.46
C GLY A 176 1.56 2.87 -10.19
N LEU A 177 0.58 3.41 -10.95
CA LEU A 177 0.03 4.75 -10.71
C LEU A 177 -0.68 4.86 -9.36
N VAL A 178 -1.49 3.87 -8.97
CA VAL A 178 -2.14 3.84 -7.64
C VAL A 178 -1.10 3.78 -6.52
N LEU A 179 -0.03 3.01 -6.70
CA LEU A 179 1.08 2.97 -5.75
C LEU A 179 1.78 4.33 -5.65
N THR A 180 2.16 4.92 -6.78
CA THR A 180 2.84 6.23 -6.85
C THR A 180 1.97 7.37 -6.30
N ALA A 181 0.64 7.25 -6.38
CA ALA A 181 -0.28 8.21 -5.78
C ALA A 181 -0.14 8.32 -4.25
N TRP A 182 0.20 7.23 -3.56
CA TRP A 182 0.53 7.24 -2.14
C TRP A 182 1.84 7.97 -1.87
N ASP A 183 2.83 7.80 -2.73
CA ASP A 183 4.15 8.40 -2.61
C ASP A 183 4.14 9.94 -2.63
N VAL A 184 3.14 10.56 -3.26
CA VAL A 184 3.01 12.03 -3.32
C VAL A 184 3.06 12.70 -1.93
N SER A 185 2.53 12.04 -0.91
CA SER A 185 2.61 12.53 0.49
C SER A 185 3.64 11.76 1.32
N MET A 186 3.95 10.52 0.95
CA MET A 186 4.79 9.65 1.76
C MET A 186 6.25 10.09 1.74
N ASP A 187 6.84 10.30 0.59
CA ASP A 187 8.23 10.72 0.48
C ASP A 187 8.51 12.09 1.11
N PRO A 188 7.72 13.16 0.83
CA PRO A 188 7.88 14.42 1.56
C PRO A 188 7.86 14.26 3.09
N ALA A 189 6.93 13.43 3.60
CA ALA A 189 6.84 13.17 5.03
C ALA A 189 8.07 12.44 5.58
N MET A 190 8.59 11.47 4.85
CA MET A 190 9.76 10.70 5.26
C MET A 190 11.05 11.51 5.16
N VAL A 191 11.20 12.37 4.15
CA VAL A 191 12.30 13.35 4.07
C VAL A 191 12.25 14.30 5.27
N LYS A 192 11.06 14.86 5.57
CA LYS A 192 10.88 15.78 6.71
C LYS A 192 11.23 15.15 8.05
N THR A 193 10.99 13.85 8.19
CA THR A 193 11.30 13.08 9.41
C THR A 193 12.65 12.38 9.36
N ASN A 194 13.48 12.70 8.34
CA ASN A 194 14.87 12.24 8.21
C ASN A 194 15.02 10.71 8.12
N HIS A 195 14.06 10.03 7.45
CA HIS A 195 14.17 8.59 7.16
C HIS A 195 15.07 8.32 5.95
N TRP A 196 15.05 9.22 4.97
CA TRP A 196 15.96 9.30 3.81
C TRP A 196 16.07 10.73 3.30
N PHE A 197 17.04 10.97 2.45
CA PHE A 197 17.25 12.28 1.81
C PHE A 197 17.93 12.12 0.45
N TRP A 198 17.69 13.09 -0.45
CA TRP A 198 18.37 13.15 -1.75
C TRP A 198 19.60 14.03 -1.67
N GLN A 199 20.70 13.55 -2.30
CA GLN A 199 21.99 14.26 -2.32
C GLN A 199 22.01 15.27 -3.48
N MET A 200 22.31 16.53 -3.18
CA MET A 200 22.36 17.61 -4.18
C MET A 200 23.66 17.67 -4.99
N GLY A 201 24.78 17.17 -4.45
CA GLY A 201 26.11 17.37 -4.99
C GLY A 201 26.46 16.53 -6.23
N THR A 202 25.70 15.49 -6.55
CA THR A 202 26.00 14.53 -7.60
C THR A 202 25.51 14.95 -8.98
N LEU A 203 24.80 16.07 -9.09
CA LEU A 203 24.16 16.51 -10.35
C LEU A 203 25.02 17.43 -11.22
N ALA A 204 26.14 17.96 -10.70
CA ALA A 204 26.92 19.00 -11.38
C ALA A 204 27.48 18.58 -12.75
N ASP A 205 27.84 17.30 -12.89
CA ASP A 205 28.42 16.74 -14.12
C ASP A 205 27.37 16.07 -15.04
N ARG A 206 26.08 16.17 -14.71
CA ARG A 206 24.99 15.59 -15.47
C ARG A 206 24.48 16.54 -16.54
N SER A 207 23.76 16.02 -17.53
CA SER A 207 23.10 16.83 -18.57
C SER A 207 22.09 17.80 -17.94
N ALA A 208 21.77 18.91 -18.62
CA ALA A 208 20.78 19.89 -18.15
C ALA A 208 19.41 19.26 -17.87
N PHE A 209 19.00 18.25 -18.64
CA PHE A 209 17.76 17.51 -18.42
C PHE A 209 17.82 16.67 -17.13
N GLU A 210 18.91 15.92 -16.92
CA GLU A 210 19.11 15.13 -15.70
C GLU A 210 19.19 16.01 -14.44
N GLN A 211 19.84 17.18 -14.54
CA GLN A 211 19.86 18.18 -13.48
C GLN A 211 18.45 18.68 -13.15
N PHE A 212 17.61 18.94 -14.17
CA PHE A 212 16.26 19.41 -13.98
C PHE A 212 15.38 18.35 -13.28
N ILE A 213 15.35 17.11 -13.75
CA ILE A 213 14.52 16.05 -13.18
C ILE A 213 15.06 15.49 -11.86
N GLY A 214 16.37 15.56 -11.64
CA GLY A 214 17.07 15.10 -10.42
C GLY A 214 17.10 16.13 -9.29
N LYS A 215 16.73 17.39 -9.56
CA LYS A 215 16.71 18.43 -8.55
C LYS A 215 15.56 18.20 -7.55
N PRO A 216 15.81 18.23 -6.23
CA PRO A 216 14.77 18.01 -5.22
C PRO A 216 13.87 19.24 -5.07
N ILE A 217 12.92 19.39 -5.98
CA ILE A 217 12.02 20.54 -6.11
C ILE A 217 10.71 20.39 -5.32
N PHE A 218 10.34 19.18 -4.94
CA PHE A 218 9.09 18.92 -4.23
C PHE A 218 9.36 18.43 -2.80
N PHE A 219 9.44 19.35 -1.85
CA PHE A 219 9.71 19.07 -0.43
C PHE A 219 10.94 18.18 -0.18
N GLY A 220 12.02 18.42 -0.92
CA GLY A 220 13.26 17.65 -0.83
C GLY A 220 13.31 16.41 -1.74
N MET A 221 12.29 16.17 -2.55
CA MET A 221 12.20 15.04 -3.46
C MET A 221 12.32 15.48 -4.93
N PRO A 222 13.08 14.75 -5.78
CA PRO A 222 13.19 15.02 -7.22
C PRO A 222 12.06 14.36 -8.02
N ILE A 223 11.85 14.82 -9.26
CA ILE A 223 10.91 14.21 -10.20
C ILE A 223 11.32 12.77 -10.55
N THR A 224 12.63 12.50 -10.62
CA THR A 224 13.16 11.14 -10.88
C THR A 224 12.64 10.12 -9.89
N ASN A 225 12.36 10.49 -8.65
CA ASN A 225 11.80 9.59 -7.67
C ASN A 225 10.42 9.06 -8.11
N TRP A 226 9.50 9.92 -8.51
CA TRP A 226 8.19 9.49 -9.01
C TRP A 226 8.27 8.61 -10.25
N LEU A 227 9.20 8.93 -11.17
CA LEU A 227 9.47 8.07 -12.33
C LEU A 227 9.98 6.71 -11.90
N GLY A 228 10.87 6.66 -10.90
CA GLY A 228 11.38 5.42 -10.30
C GLY A 228 10.28 4.59 -9.63
N TRP A 229 9.41 5.24 -8.85
CA TRP A 229 8.25 4.58 -8.23
C TRP A 229 7.31 3.98 -9.26
N LEU A 230 6.97 4.76 -10.31
CA LEU A 230 6.11 4.27 -11.37
C LEU A 230 6.76 3.10 -12.13
N LEU A 231 8.02 3.25 -12.54
CA LEU A 231 8.75 2.21 -13.27
C LEU A 231 8.84 0.91 -12.46
N THR A 232 9.32 1.00 -11.23
CA THR A 232 9.44 -0.15 -10.32
C THR A 232 8.08 -0.77 -10.04
N GLY A 233 7.07 0.06 -9.74
CA GLY A 233 5.70 -0.38 -9.50
C GLY A 233 5.10 -1.14 -10.68
N VAL A 234 5.29 -0.64 -11.90
CA VAL A 234 4.85 -1.31 -13.13
C VAL A 234 5.55 -2.64 -13.34
N ILE A 235 6.86 -2.70 -13.18
CA ILE A 235 7.64 -3.95 -13.35
C ILE A 235 7.18 -4.99 -12.34
N VAL A 236 7.14 -4.64 -11.07
CA VAL A 236 6.74 -5.59 -10.00
C VAL A 236 5.29 -6.03 -10.19
N ALA A 237 4.36 -5.10 -10.43
CA ALA A 237 2.96 -5.41 -10.70
C ALA A 237 2.82 -6.33 -11.93
N ARG A 238 3.58 -6.08 -13.01
CA ARG A 238 3.53 -6.91 -14.22
C ARG A 238 3.93 -8.36 -13.95
N VAL A 239 4.95 -8.56 -13.10
CA VAL A 239 5.38 -9.91 -12.70
C VAL A 239 4.35 -10.56 -11.76
N MET A 240 3.79 -9.82 -10.79
CA MET A 240 2.70 -10.30 -9.96
C MET A 240 1.50 -10.77 -10.80
N LEU A 241 1.16 -10.04 -11.88
CA LEU A 241 0.08 -10.37 -12.81
C LEU A 241 0.41 -11.55 -13.76
N ALA A 242 1.67 -11.96 -13.85
CA ALA A 242 2.03 -13.21 -14.52
C ALA A 242 1.75 -14.43 -13.62
N ILE A 243 1.87 -14.27 -12.30
CA ILE A 243 1.61 -15.33 -11.30
C ILE A 243 0.09 -15.42 -11.02
N VAL A 244 -0.58 -14.28 -10.91
CA VAL A 244 -1.99 -14.15 -10.59
C VAL A 244 -2.66 -13.26 -11.64
N PRO A 245 -3.42 -13.82 -12.57
CA PRO A 245 -3.98 -13.05 -13.68
C PRO A 245 -5.07 -12.05 -13.22
N PRO A 246 -5.35 -11.01 -14.02
CA PRO A 246 -6.37 -9.99 -13.74
C PRO A 246 -7.74 -10.55 -13.34
N SER A 247 -8.20 -11.60 -14.00
CA SER A 247 -9.47 -12.28 -13.68
C SER A 247 -9.52 -12.79 -12.26
N MET A 248 -8.42 -13.36 -11.77
CA MET A 248 -8.32 -13.88 -10.40
C MET A 248 -8.20 -12.73 -9.37
N TRP A 249 -7.47 -11.66 -9.69
CA TRP A 249 -7.43 -10.45 -8.86
C TRP A 249 -8.83 -9.87 -8.70
N SER A 250 -9.55 -9.65 -9.80
CA SER A 250 -10.89 -9.08 -9.78
C SER A 250 -11.87 -9.94 -8.99
N ALA A 251 -11.93 -11.25 -9.29
CA ALA A 251 -12.92 -12.15 -8.69
C ALA A 251 -12.67 -12.45 -7.21
N LYS A 252 -11.40 -12.62 -6.81
CA LYS A 252 -11.07 -13.14 -5.46
C LYS A 252 -10.51 -12.09 -4.51
N VAL A 253 -9.69 -11.16 -5.00
CA VAL A 253 -9.01 -10.18 -4.15
C VAL A 253 -9.83 -8.90 -4.05
N SER A 254 -10.27 -8.37 -5.18
CA SER A 254 -10.97 -7.09 -5.27
C SER A 254 -12.42 -7.13 -4.77
N SER A 255 -13.01 -8.32 -4.59
CA SER A 255 -14.32 -8.51 -3.96
C SER A 255 -14.33 -8.08 -2.48
N HIS A 256 -13.18 -8.12 -1.81
CA HIS A 256 -13.03 -7.74 -0.42
C HIS A 256 -12.66 -6.25 -0.26
N ARG A 257 -12.97 -5.68 0.91
CA ARG A 257 -12.63 -4.29 1.26
C ARG A 257 -11.22 -4.14 1.85
N LEU A 258 -10.55 -5.23 2.21
CA LEU A 258 -9.23 -5.19 2.87
C LEU A 258 -8.17 -4.45 2.05
N PRO A 259 -8.04 -4.60 0.72
CA PRO A 259 -7.10 -3.83 -0.09
C PRO A 259 -7.30 -2.32 0.02
N MET A 260 -8.56 -1.87 -0.02
CA MET A 260 -8.89 -0.43 0.12
C MET A 260 -8.56 0.09 1.53
N ALA A 261 -8.87 -0.70 2.57
CA ALA A 261 -8.56 -0.33 3.96
C ALA A 261 -7.04 -0.25 4.18
N LEU A 262 -6.29 -1.25 3.72
CA LEU A 262 -4.84 -1.29 3.82
C LEU A 262 -4.19 -0.09 3.11
N TYR A 263 -4.65 0.25 1.90
CA TYR A 263 -4.19 1.42 1.17
C TYR A 263 -4.48 2.74 1.90
N ALA A 264 -5.72 2.92 2.36
CA ALA A 264 -6.13 4.14 3.05
C ALA A 264 -5.38 4.35 4.38
N LEU A 265 -5.16 3.28 5.15
CA LEU A 265 -4.45 3.34 6.43
C LEU A 265 -2.99 3.78 6.26
N ASN A 266 -2.35 3.40 5.15
CA ASN A 266 -0.98 3.85 4.85
C ASN A 266 -0.88 5.35 4.51
N GLY A 267 -1.98 6.02 4.23
CA GLY A 267 -2.03 7.48 4.08
C GLY A 267 -2.04 8.24 5.40
N LEU A 268 -2.41 7.63 6.53
CA LEU A 268 -2.62 8.35 7.80
C LEU A 268 -1.35 9.05 8.29
N LEU A 269 -0.25 8.33 8.40
CA LEU A 269 1.01 8.89 8.91
C LEU A 269 1.57 9.98 7.98
N PRO A 270 1.79 9.75 6.67
CA PRO A 270 2.36 10.77 5.81
C PRO A 270 1.48 12.03 5.71
N LEU A 271 0.15 11.87 5.60
CA LEU A 271 -0.75 13.02 5.57
C LEU A 271 -0.73 13.80 6.88
N ALA A 272 -0.73 13.13 8.04
CA ALA A 272 -0.61 13.79 9.35
C ALA A 272 0.68 14.62 9.45
N ILE A 273 1.81 14.07 9.01
CA ILE A 273 3.09 14.79 8.96
C ILE A 273 3.02 15.97 8.00
N CYS A 274 2.52 15.78 6.77
CA CYS A 274 2.43 16.85 5.78
C CYS A 274 1.62 18.04 6.29
N PHE A 275 0.44 17.80 6.86
CA PHE A 275 -0.40 18.89 7.38
C PHE A 275 0.16 19.54 8.64
N ARG A 276 0.88 18.79 9.49
CA ARG A 276 1.43 19.30 10.75
C ARG A 276 2.76 20.05 10.56
N GLN A 277 3.52 19.73 9.51
CA GLN A 277 4.86 20.26 9.25
C GLN A 277 4.90 21.29 8.10
N ASP A 278 3.82 22.04 7.90
CA ASP A 278 3.68 23.11 6.91
C ASP A 278 3.90 22.67 5.44
N MET A 279 3.74 21.38 5.16
CA MET A 279 3.78 20.82 3.80
C MET A 279 2.36 20.64 3.23
N VAL A 280 1.52 21.67 3.38
CA VAL A 280 0.08 21.62 3.03
C VAL A 280 -0.14 21.18 1.59
N LEU A 281 0.68 21.66 0.65
CA LEU A 281 0.56 21.29 -0.76
C LEU A 281 0.77 19.78 -0.96
N ALA A 282 1.78 19.16 -0.34
CA ALA A 282 2.00 17.72 -0.41
C ALA A 282 0.84 16.94 0.25
N GLY A 283 0.32 17.44 1.37
CA GLY A 283 -0.85 16.86 2.05
C GLY A 283 -2.11 16.88 1.19
N VAL A 284 -2.42 18.02 0.56
CA VAL A 284 -3.59 18.16 -0.32
C VAL A 284 -3.45 17.32 -1.58
N LEU A 285 -2.33 17.40 -2.28
CA LEU A 285 -2.09 16.63 -3.50
C LEU A 285 -2.08 15.11 -3.19
N GLY A 286 -1.43 14.68 -2.11
CA GLY A 286 -1.44 13.28 -1.67
C GLY A 286 -2.84 12.79 -1.31
N THR A 287 -3.64 13.61 -0.60
CA THR A 287 -5.04 13.28 -0.30
C THR A 287 -5.86 13.08 -1.58
N ILE A 288 -5.75 14.00 -2.53
CA ILE A 288 -6.47 13.91 -3.82
C ILE A 288 -6.01 12.68 -4.60
N ALA A 289 -4.69 12.48 -4.73
CA ALA A 289 -4.11 11.37 -5.46
C ALA A 289 -4.57 10.01 -4.92
N MET A 290 -4.60 9.84 -3.59
CA MET A 290 -5.08 8.62 -2.94
C MET A 290 -6.61 8.48 -3.00
N ALA A 291 -7.35 9.57 -2.90
CA ALA A 291 -8.81 9.55 -2.90
C ALA A 291 -9.41 9.12 -4.24
N ILE A 292 -8.78 9.49 -5.37
CA ILE A 292 -9.26 9.17 -6.72
C ILE A 292 -9.43 7.66 -6.93
N PRO A 293 -8.39 6.80 -6.76
CA PRO A 293 -8.53 5.37 -6.96
C PRO A 293 -9.47 4.71 -5.92
N LEU A 294 -9.49 5.19 -4.68
CA LEU A 294 -10.42 4.71 -3.65
C LEU A 294 -11.88 5.02 -4.01
N TRP A 295 -12.14 6.21 -4.51
CA TRP A 295 -13.47 6.60 -4.98
C TRP A 295 -13.91 5.79 -6.19
N ALA A 296 -13.02 5.60 -7.19
CA ALA A 296 -13.31 4.75 -8.35
C ALA A 296 -13.62 3.31 -7.93
N ALA A 297 -12.82 2.75 -7.01
CA ALA A 297 -13.03 1.41 -6.48
C ALA A 297 -14.34 1.27 -5.68
N ARG A 298 -14.77 2.32 -4.98
CA ARG A 298 -16.02 2.32 -4.21
C ARG A 298 -17.24 2.35 -5.11
N ARG A 299 -17.22 3.15 -6.18
CA ARG A 299 -18.34 3.27 -7.13
C ARG A 299 -18.58 2.01 -7.95
N ASN A 300 -17.51 1.29 -8.29
CA ASN A 300 -17.55 0.09 -9.10
C ASN A 300 -17.45 -1.18 -8.26
N ALA A 301 -17.97 -1.16 -7.02
CA ALA A 301 -17.95 -2.36 -6.17
C ALA A 301 -18.59 -3.54 -6.89
N PRO A 302 -17.93 -4.72 -6.93
CA PRO A 302 -18.54 -5.92 -7.51
C PRO A 302 -19.89 -6.18 -6.83
N GLN A 303 -20.93 -6.41 -7.62
CA GLN A 303 -22.23 -6.84 -7.10
C GLN A 303 -22.01 -8.18 -6.36
N PRO A 304 -22.63 -8.41 -5.19
CA PRO A 304 -22.57 -9.70 -4.54
C PRO A 304 -23.07 -10.76 -5.53
N LEU A 305 -22.30 -11.82 -5.73
CA LEU A 305 -22.73 -12.99 -6.47
C LEU A 305 -23.95 -13.56 -5.73
N GLY A 306 -25.17 -13.32 -6.21
CA GLY A 306 -26.35 -13.85 -5.55
C GLY A 306 -27.67 -13.10 -5.71
N THR A 307 -27.72 -11.97 -6.41
CA THR A 307 -29.00 -11.39 -6.84
C THR A 307 -29.13 -11.46 -8.35
N SER A 308 -29.26 -12.69 -8.87
CA SER A 308 -29.90 -12.86 -10.16
C SER A 308 -31.34 -12.34 -9.98
N GLY A 309 -31.59 -11.16 -10.52
CA GLY A 309 -32.87 -10.51 -10.47
C GLY A 309 -33.95 -11.50 -10.97
N THR A 310 -34.85 -11.85 -10.09
CA THR A 310 -36.20 -12.23 -10.54
C THR A 310 -36.70 -10.98 -11.25
N SER A 311 -36.63 -10.99 -12.60
CA SER A 311 -37.42 -10.07 -13.41
C SER A 311 -38.85 -10.17 -12.91
N PRO A 312 -39.53 -9.06 -12.62
CA PRO A 312 -40.95 -9.10 -12.36
C PRO A 312 -41.59 -9.70 -13.60
N MET A 313 -42.24 -10.89 -13.44
CA MET A 313 -43.10 -11.44 -14.46
C MET A 313 -44.09 -10.36 -14.87
N ALA A 314 -44.07 -9.99 -16.15
CA ALA A 314 -45.11 -9.15 -16.71
C ALA A 314 -46.46 -9.79 -16.44
N PRO A 315 -47.50 -9.03 -16.05
CA PRO A 315 -48.80 -9.57 -15.78
C PRO A 315 -49.36 -10.22 -17.09
N VAL A 316 -49.71 -11.49 -16.99
CA VAL A 316 -50.40 -12.21 -18.05
C VAL A 316 -51.74 -11.53 -18.26
N ALA A 317 -51.96 -10.91 -19.43
CA ALA A 317 -53.24 -10.39 -19.83
C ALA A 317 -54.21 -11.56 -19.99
N VAL A 318 -55.19 -11.70 -19.11
CA VAL A 318 -56.34 -12.60 -19.23
C VAL A 318 -57.27 -11.98 -20.25
N SER A 319 -57.28 -12.51 -21.48
CA SER A 319 -58.34 -12.19 -22.45
C SER A 319 -59.60 -12.91 -22.05
N GLY A 320 -60.54 -12.16 -21.49
CA GLY A 320 -61.91 -12.62 -21.33
C GLY A 320 -62.63 -12.74 -22.68
N ARG A 321 -63.30 -13.82 -22.86
CA ARG A 321 -64.48 -13.97 -23.75
C ARG A 321 -65.68 -14.23 -22.85
#